data_0418fed6018ddc1267ee1a270501141f
#
_entry.id   0418fed6018ddc1267ee1a270501141f
#
_cell.length_a   1.000
_cell.length_b   1.000
_cell.length_c   1.000
_cell.angle_alpha   90.00
_cell.angle_beta   90.00
_cell.angle_gamma   90.00
#
_symmetry.space_group_name_H-M   'P 1'
#
loop_
_entity.id
_entity.type
_entity.pdbx_description
1 polymer ?
#
loop_
_entity_poly.entity_id
_entity_poly.type
_entity_poly.pdbx_seq_one_letter_code
_entity_poly.pdbx_strand_id
1 'polypeptide(L)'
;MITTICLNPALDKTVTVDSLIPGQVNRIRTSRTDVGGKGVNVAVVCRRLGLDAQVIGCAGVDGYGKLCSAMNAERVEYAFHTVEGAVRVNTKVVALDGSGVTELNEPGPTLTAEDLDVFFDLAIEKTRSSDYVVITGSLPPGCPTHTYRELIEALAPVPCILDVSGEALNLGVNAKPFLIKPNHHELAATLGRELYSLEDIRSAAQTFVDRGVRHVVVSLGKDGALYVGEEGCFYAPEIPVEVHSTVGAGDALVGGLLYGLVSYGSMREGFRAGAAAGTASVMTEGTQLIVPSDFMHLLKQVRIQEL
;
A
#
# COMPACT_ATOMS: atom_id res chain seq x y z
N MET A 1 -8.28 -9.44 -13.42
CA MET A 1 -6.90 -8.92 -13.35
C MET A 1 -6.84 -7.69 -12.46
N ILE A 2 -5.94 -7.67 -11.51
CA ILE A 2 -5.64 -6.47 -10.69
C ILE A 2 -4.36 -5.84 -11.21
N THR A 3 -4.38 -4.52 -11.45
CA THR A 3 -3.15 -3.78 -11.78
C THR A 3 -2.77 -2.87 -10.64
N THR A 4 -1.53 -2.94 -10.19
CA THR A 4 -1.00 -1.99 -9.20
C THR A 4 -0.01 -1.03 -9.86
N ILE A 5 -0.11 0.25 -9.52
CA ILE A 5 0.80 1.29 -9.99
C ILE A 5 1.77 1.62 -8.86
N CYS A 6 3.07 1.47 -9.14
CA CYS A 6 4.17 1.75 -8.24
C CYS A 6 5.22 2.61 -8.94
N LEU A 7 5.10 3.94 -8.85
CA LEU A 7 6.03 4.87 -9.50
C LEU A 7 7.41 4.91 -8.85
N ASN A 8 7.54 4.40 -7.63
CA ASN A 8 8.77 4.49 -6.84
C ASN A 8 9.02 3.18 -6.07
N PRO A 9 9.24 2.05 -6.76
CA PRO A 9 9.59 0.78 -6.13
C PRO A 9 10.89 0.90 -5.33
N ALA A 10 11.10 -0.01 -4.38
CA ALA A 10 12.25 0.03 -3.50
C ALA A 10 12.91 -1.34 -3.32
N LEU A 11 14.15 -1.32 -2.88
CA LEU A 11 14.82 -2.45 -2.24
C LEU A 11 14.83 -2.17 -0.72
N ASP A 12 14.03 -2.92 0.04
CA ASP A 12 13.93 -2.76 1.49
C ASP A 12 15.03 -3.58 2.18
N LYS A 13 16.05 -2.89 2.67
CA LYS A 13 17.20 -3.48 3.35
C LYS A 13 17.01 -3.42 4.85
N THR A 14 16.80 -4.56 5.49
CA THR A 14 16.77 -4.67 6.95
C THR A 14 18.15 -5.09 7.46
N VAL A 15 18.70 -4.32 8.39
CA VAL A 15 19.96 -4.64 9.06
C VAL A 15 19.76 -4.66 10.58
N THR A 16 20.45 -5.59 11.27
CA THR A 16 20.47 -5.59 12.73
C THR A 16 21.84 -5.10 13.24
N VAL A 17 21.80 -4.31 14.29
CA VAL A 17 22.97 -3.82 15.03
C VAL A 17 22.77 -4.08 16.52
N ASP A 18 23.85 -4.15 17.31
CA ASP A 18 23.71 -4.29 18.77
C ASP A 18 23.00 -3.07 19.36
N SER A 19 23.48 -1.89 18.99
CA SER A 19 22.89 -0.58 19.29
C SER A 19 23.19 0.37 18.15
N LEU A 20 22.30 1.35 17.90
CA LEU A 20 22.56 2.41 16.93
C LEU A 20 23.08 3.67 17.63
N ILE A 21 24.38 3.93 17.48
CA ILE A 21 25.05 5.06 18.12
C ILE A 21 25.41 6.11 17.06
N PRO A 22 24.74 7.28 17.05
CA PRO A 22 25.06 8.36 16.12
C PRO A 22 26.52 8.83 16.27
N GLY A 23 27.17 9.11 15.14
CA GLY A 23 28.57 9.59 15.13
C GLY A 23 29.64 8.53 15.36
N GLN A 24 29.28 7.26 15.49
CA GLN A 24 30.21 6.14 15.66
C GLN A 24 30.09 5.11 14.53
N VAL A 25 31.06 4.20 14.46
CA VAL A 25 31.00 3.04 13.56
C VAL A 25 30.06 2.00 14.18
N ASN A 26 28.92 1.76 13.53
CA ASN A 26 27.98 0.72 13.90
C ASN A 26 28.23 -0.52 13.02
N ARG A 27 28.44 -1.69 13.61
CA ARG A 27 28.69 -2.93 12.87
C ARG A 27 27.40 -3.71 12.71
N ILE A 28 27.08 -4.05 11.44
CA ILE A 28 25.91 -4.87 11.09
C ILE A 28 26.15 -6.31 11.53
N ARG A 29 25.20 -6.90 12.24
CA ARG A 29 25.14 -8.31 12.64
C ARG A 29 24.55 -9.17 11.53
N THR A 30 23.39 -8.76 11.02
CA THR A 30 22.70 -9.45 9.94
C THR A 30 22.19 -8.44 8.92
N SER A 31 22.06 -8.85 7.67
CA SER A 31 21.50 -8.04 6.61
C SER A 31 20.61 -8.88 5.71
N ARG A 32 19.43 -8.38 5.41
CA ARG A 32 18.49 -8.96 4.45
C ARG A 32 17.97 -7.86 3.53
N THR A 33 17.78 -8.18 2.26
CA THR A 33 17.17 -7.27 1.28
C THR A 33 16.00 -7.95 0.63
N ASP A 34 14.84 -7.32 0.76
CA ASP A 34 13.59 -7.72 0.11
C ASP A 34 13.23 -6.67 -0.95
N VAL A 35 12.37 -7.01 -1.89
CA VAL A 35 11.79 -6.02 -2.78
C VAL A 35 10.57 -5.42 -2.09
N GLY A 36 10.43 -4.12 -2.20
CA GLY A 36 9.38 -3.34 -1.58
C GLY A 36 8.83 -2.28 -2.52
N GLY A 37 8.06 -1.40 -1.91
CA GLY A 37 7.20 -0.43 -2.58
C GLY A 37 5.75 -0.88 -2.50
N LYS A 38 4.88 0.03 -2.04
CA LYS A 38 3.48 -0.31 -1.72
C LYS A 38 2.76 -1.06 -2.86
N GLY A 39 2.88 -0.60 -4.12
CA GLY A 39 2.24 -1.25 -5.26
C GLY A 39 2.78 -2.66 -5.52
N VAL A 40 4.08 -2.89 -5.33
CA VAL A 40 4.69 -4.21 -5.39
C VAL A 40 4.10 -5.12 -4.30
N ASN A 41 4.03 -4.62 -3.06
CA ASN A 41 3.50 -5.37 -1.93
C ASN A 41 2.04 -5.79 -2.16
N VAL A 42 1.19 -4.88 -2.64
CA VAL A 42 -0.22 -5.19 -2.98
C VAL A 42 -0.31 -6.26 -4.05
N ALA A 43 0.49 -6.17 -5.13
CA ALA A 43 0.49 -7.18 -6.19
C ALA A 43 0.91 -8.56 -5.68
N VAL A 44 1.94 -8.63 -4.82
CA VAL A 44 2.39 -9.88 -4.19
C VAL A 44 1.29 -10.47 -3.31
N VAL A 45 0.63 -9.65 -2.48
CA VAL A 45 -0.50 -10.09 -1.65
C VAL A 45 -1.62 -10.65 -2.50
N CYS A 46 -2.02 -9.95 -3.57
CA CYS A 46 -3.04 -10.43 -4.50
C CYS A 46 -2.68 -11.79 -5.10
N ARG A 47 -1.42 -11.97 -5.57
CA ARG A 47 -0.95 -13.25 -6.13
C ARG A 47 -0.95 -14.36 -5.11
N ARG A 48 -0.48 -14.11 -3.88
CA ARG A 48 -0.49 -15.10 -2.80
C ARG A 48 -1.91 -15.52 -2.40
N LEU A 49 -2.90 -14.62 -2.55
CA LEU A 49 -4.32 -14.91 -2.34
C LEU A 49 -5.02 -15.54 -3.56
N GLY A 50 -4.28 -15.80 -4.65
CA GLY A 50 -4.80 -16.49 -5.83
C GLY A 50 -5.46 -15.58 -6.87
N LEU A 51 -5.33 -14.26 -6.75
CA LEU A 51 -5.78 -13.32 -7.76
C LEU A 51 -4.74 -13.16 -8.88
N ASP A 52 -5.20 -12.90 -10.09
CA ASP A 52 -4.32 -12.45 -11.15
C ASP A 52 -3.96 -10.98 -10.94
N ALA A 53 -2.66 -10.71 -10.81
CA ALA A 53 -2.14 -9.38 -10.52
C ALA A 53 -0.88 -9.06 -11.32
N GLN A 54 -0.77 -7.80 -11.74
CA GLN A 54 0.43 -7.22 -12.32
C GLN A 54 0.81 -5.93 -11.60
N VAL A 55 2.09 -5.57 -11.65
CA VAL A 55 2.60 -4.27 -11.20
C VAL A 55 3.20 -3.52 -12.37
N ILE A 56 2.83 -2.25 -12.50
CA ILE A 56 3.40 -1.34 -13.49
C ILE A 56 3.96 -0.10 -12.80
N GLY A 57 4.92 0.57 -13.42
CA GLY A 57 5.52 1.76 -12.80
C GLY A 57 6.76 2.24 -13.52
N CYS A 58 7.59 2.99 -12.79
CA CYS A 58 8.91 3.42 -13.22
C CYS A 58 9.97 2.83 -12.29
N ALA A 59 11.13 2.47 -12.83
CA ALA A 59 12.22 1.92 -12.03
C ALA A 59 13.59 2.35 -12.58
N GLY A 60 14.50 2.71 -11.68
CA GLY A 60 15.88 2.99 -12.09
C GLY A 60 16.55 1.77 -12.71
N VAL A 61 17.39 2.00 -13.73
CA VAL A 61 18.12 0.91 -14.43
C VAL A 61 19.04 0.13 -13.49
N ASP A 62 19.66 0.82 -12.53
CA ASP A 62 20.49 0.18 -11.50
C ASP A 62 19.58 -0.49 -10.45
N GLY A 63 19.76 -1.78 -10.25
CA GLY A 63 18.92 -2.57 -9.34
C GLY A 63 17.65 -3.16 -9.97
N TYR A 64 17.29 -2.78 -11.20
CA TYR A 64 16.11 -3.29 -11.92
C TYR A 64 16.06 -4.82 -11.97
N GLY A 65 17.22 -5.47 -12.24
CA GLY A 65 17.31 -6.94 -12.28
C GLY A 65 16.89 -7.61 -10.96
N LYS A 66 17.14 -6.96 -9.79
CA LYS A 66 16.70 -7.48 -8.50
C LYS A 66 15.18 -7.39 -8.35
N LEU A 67 14.59 -6.28 -8.79
CA LEU A 67 13.14 -6.09 -8.82
C LEU A 67 12.47 -7.17 -9.68
N CYS A 68 12.95 -7.36 -10.91
CA CYS A 68 12.44 -8.39 -11.83
C CYS A 68 12.55 -9.81 -11.24
N SER A 69 13.69 -10.13 -10.64
CA SER A 69 13.90 -11.45 -10.02
C SER A 69 12.91 -11.74 -8.92
N ALA A 70 12.60 -10.74 -8.08
CA ALA A 70 11.63 -10.89 -7.01
C ALA A 70 10.20 -11.02 -7.55
N MET A 71 9.82 -10.24 -8.57
CA MET A 71 8.50 -10.36 -9.20
C MET A 71 8.32 -11.75 -9.81
N ASN A 72 9.34 -12.28 -10.47
CA ASN A 72 9.33 -13.65 -11.03
C ASN A 72 9.18 -14.72 -9.94
N ALA A 73 9.86 -14.56 -8.80
CA ALA A 73 9.75 -15.48 -7.65
C ALA A 73 8.33 -15.52 -7.06
N GLU A 74 7.66 -14.38 -7.00
CA GLU A 74 6.27 -14.25 -6.54
C GLU A 74 5.23 -14.49 -7.65
N ARG A 75 5.67 -14.76 -8.88
CA ARG A 75 4.82 -14.95 -10.07
C ARG A 75 3.90 -13.75 -10.33
N VAL A 76 4.38 -12.55 -10.03
CA VAL A 76 3.71 -11.29 -10.34
C VAL A 76 4.13 -10.86 -11.74
N GLU A 77 3.20 -10.60 -12.63
CA GLU A 77 3.47 -9.95 -13.90
C GLU A 77 3.90 -8.50 -13.68
N TYR A 78 4.79 -7.98 -14.51
CA TYR A 78 5.28 -6.62 -14.34
C TYR A 78 5.60 -5.94 -15.66
N ALA A 79 5.44 -4.62 -15.69
CA ALA A 79 5.91 -3.76 -16.76
C ALA A 79 6.39 -2.42 -16.17
N PHE A 80 7.69 -2.19 -16.17
CA PHE A 80 8.28 -0.94 -15.71
C PHE A 80 8.91 -0.17 -16.85
N HIS A 81 8.59 1.12 -16.95
CA HIS A 81 9.41 2.06 -17.69
C HIS A 81 10.74 2.25 -16.95
N THR A 82 11.86 1.95 -17.60
CA THR A 82 13.18 2.09 -16.97
C THR A 82 13.72 3.50 -17.21
N VAL A 83 14.19 4.11 -16.13
CA VAL A 83 14.71 5.49 -16.11
C VAL A 83 16.15 5.52 -15.63
N GLU A 84 16.87 6.61 -15.90
CA GLU A 84 18.23 6.79 -15.42
C GLU A 84 18.27 6.81 -13.89
N GLY A 85 19.31 6.23 -13.29
CA GLY A 85 19.52 6.15 -11.85
C GLY A 85 19.20 4.78 -11.26
N ALA A 86 19.13 4.70 -9.93
CA ALA A 86 18.97 3.45 -9.20
C ALA A 86 17.56 3.28 -8.64
N VAL A 87 17.10 2.03 -8.55
CA VAL A 87 15.99 1.66 -7.66
C VAL A 87 16.40 2.03 -6.24
N ARG A 88 15.59 2.83 -5.54
CA ARG A 88 15.91 3.32 -4.20
C ARG A 88 16.06 2.19 -3.19
N VAL A 89 16.88 2.43 -2.18
CA VAL A 89 17.05 1.53 -1.05
C VAL A 89 16.45 2.18 0.20
N ASN A 90 15.51 1.51 0.83
CA ASN A 90 15.04 1.89 2.17
C ASN A 90 15.76 1.02 3.18
N THR A 91 16.56 1.61 4.07
CA THR A 91 17.29 0.86 5.07
C THR A 91 16.60 0.95 6.43
N LYS A 92 16.23 -0.21 6.99
CA LYS A 92 15.70 -0.35 8.34
C LYS A 92 16.80 -0.87 9.25
N VAL A 93 17.18 -0.07 10.21
CA VAL A 93 18.18 -0.43 11.23
C VAL A 93 17.44 -0.85 12.48
N VAL A 94 17.49 -2.15 12.80
CA VAL A 94 16.91 -2.74 14.01
C VAL A 94 17.98 -2.82 15.08
N ALA A 95 17.81 -2.09 16.19
CA ALA A 95 18.70 -2.13 17.33
C ALA A 95 18.27 -3.23 18.31
N LEU A 96 19.21 -4.15 18.63
CA LEU A 96 18.95 -5.30 19.50
C LEU A 96 18.89 -4.94 20.99
N ASP A 97 19.31 -3.72 21.35
CA ASP A 97 19.24 -3.18 22.72
C ASP A 97 17.84 -2.73 23.12
N GLY A 98 16.84 -2.88 22.23
CA GLY A 98 15.47 -2.47 22.47
C GLY A 98 15.18 -0.98 22.20
N SER A 99 16.13 -0.20 21.66
CA SER A 99 15.90 1.21 21.31
C SER A 99 14.99 1.40 20.08
N GLY A 100 14.65 0.30 19.38
CA GLY A 100 13.65 0.30 18.31
C GLY A 100 14.22 0.19 16.90
N VAL A 101 13.48 0.74 15.94
CA VAL A 101 13.81 0.70 14.51
C VAL A 101 14.01 2.11 13.99
N THR A 102 15.11 2.35 13.26
CA THR A 102 15.36 3.60 12.54
C THR A 102 15.28 3.34 11.04
N GLU A 103 14.51 4.15 10.33
CA GLU A 103 14.35 4.04 8.87
C GLU A 103 15.13 5.17 8.16
N LEU A 104 15.90 4.78 7.14
CA LEU A 104 16.65 5.67 6.25
C LEU A 104 16.13 5.39 4.83
N ASN A 105 15.30 6.29 4.31
CA ASN A 105 14.61 6.09 3.04
C ASN A 105 15.19 7.00 1.95
N GLU A 106 15.62 6.40 0.84
CA GLU A 106 16.11 7.12 -0.33
C GLU A 106 14.93 7.72 -1.14
N PRO A 107 15.14 8.85 -1.84
CA PRO A 107 14.09 9.50 -2.62
C PRO A 107 13.69 8.69 -3.88
N GLY A 108 14.60 7.91 -4.46
CA GLY A 108 14.42 7.22 -5.73
C GLY A 108 14.93 8.03 -6.93
N PRO A 109 14.83 7.47 -8.15
CA PRO A 109 15.26 8.14 -9.37
C PRO A 109 14.37 9.36 -9.67
N THR A 110 14.93 10.35 -10.35
CA THR A 110 14.16 11.51 -10.81
C THR A 110 13.50 11.20 -12.14
N LEU A 111 12.18 11.40 -12.25
CA LEU A 111 11.46 11.27 -13.51
C LEU A 111 11.40 12.61 -14.24
N THR A 112 11.63 12.55 -15.55
CA THR A 112 11.39 13.68 -16.45
C THR A 112 9.91 13.75 -16.88
N ALA A 113 9.51 14.81 -17.53
CA ALA A 113 8.18 14.92 -18.12
C ALA A 113 7.97 13.84 -19.22
N GLU A 114 9.02 13.55 -20.01
CA GLU A 114 8.99 12.49 -21.05
C GLU A 114 8.80 11.10 -20.42
N ASP A 115 9.48 10.80 -19.30
CA ASP A 115 9.30 9.55 -18.58
C ASP A 115 7.85 9.39 -18.08
N LEU A 116 7.24 10.47 -17.64
CA LEU A 116 5.85 10.48 -17.21
C LEU A 116 4.90 10.24 -18.37
N ASP A 117 5.11 10.90 -19.52
CA ASP A 117 4.30 10.69 -20.73
C ASP A 117 4.35 9.22 -21.19
N VAL A 118 5.56 8.63 -21.25
CA VAL A 118 5.76 7.22 -21.59
C VAL A 118 5.05 6.31 -20.57
N PHE A 119 5.13 6.65 -19.28
CA PHE A 119 4.46 5.88 -18.24
C PHE A 119 2.92 5.98 -18.33
N PHE A 120 2.37 7.17 -18.63
CA PHE A 120 0.93 7.32 -18.82
C PHE A 120 0.40 6.45 -19.97
N ASP A 121 1.11 6.42 -21.11
CA ASP A 121 0.76 5.55 -22.24
C ASP A 121 0.80 4.07 -21.84
N LEU A 122 1.84 3.65 -21.13
CA LEU A 122 1.97 2.30 -20.56
C LEU A 122 0.80 1.98 -19.61
N ALA A 123 0.46 2.90 -18.72
CA ALA A 123 -0.61 2.72 -17.75
C ALA A 123 -1.97 2.54 -18.46
N ILE A 124 -2.28 3.40 -19.42
CA ILE A 124 -3.53 3.30 -20.22
C ILE A 124 -3.59 1.97 -20.97
N GLU A 125 -2.48 1.52 -21.59
CA GLU A 125 -2.44 0.24 -22.29
C GLU A 125 -2.69 -0.94 -21.34
N LYS A 126 -1.92 -1.01 -20.24
CA LYS A 126 -1.89 -2.17 -19.33
C LYS A 126 -3.13 -2.30 -18.45
N THR A 127 -3.86 -1.22 -18.24
CA THR A 127 -5.04 -1.25 -17.35
C THR A 127 -6.36 -1.50 -18.06
N ARG A 128 -6.41 -1.52 -19.40
CA ARG A 128 -7.65 -1.66 -20.19
C ARG A 128 -8.51 -2.87 -19.82
N SER A 129 -7.89 -3.97 -19.40
CA SER A 129 -8.57 -5.21 -19.00
C SER A 129 -8.57 -5.44 -17.49
N SER A 130 -8.22 -4.42 -16.71
CA SER A 130 -8.18 -4.53 -15.25
C SER A 130 -9.57 -4.39 -14.66
N ASP A 131 -9.89 -5.25 -13.69
CA ASP A 131 -11.11 -5.11 -12.87
C ASP A 131 -10.96 -3.94 -11.87
N TYR A 132 -9.75 -3.77 -11.35
CA TYR A 132 -9.36 -2.70 -10.43
C TYR A 132 -7.93 -2.26 -10.69
N VAL A 133 -7.67 -0.96 -10.48
CA VAL A 133 -6.32 -0.38 -10.46
C VAL A 133 -6.03 0.16 -9.08
N VAL A 134 -4.88 -0.23 -8.49
CA VAL A 134 -4.40 0.32 -7.22
C VAL A 134 -3.28 1.31 -7.50
N ILE A 135 -3.49 2.57 -7.15
CA ILE A 135 -2.51 3.64 -7.25
C ILE A 135 -1.96 3.89 -5.85
N THR A 136 -0.69 3.57 -5.62
CA THR A 136 -0.14 3.60 -4.27
C THR A 136 1.36 3.86 -4.22
N GLY A 137 1.84 4.29 -3.06
CA GLY A 137 3.24 4.62 -2.80
C GLY A 137 3.56 6.11 -2.98
N SER A 138 4.83 6.45 -2.71
CA SER A 138 5.31 7.81 -2.86
C SER A 138 5.59 8.16 -4.32
N LEU A 139 5.39 9.42 -4.68
CA LEU A 139 5.88 9.98 -5.93
C LEU A 139 7.41 10.09 -5.86
N PRO A 140 8.14 9.69 -6.91
CA PRO A 140 9.57 9.95 -7.01
C PRO A 140 9.84 11.43 -7.33
N PRO A 141 11.08 11.93 -7.13
CA PRO A 141 11.46 13.27 -7.56
C PRO A 141 11.12 13.51 -9.04
N GLY A 142 10.73 14.74 -9.35
CA GLY A 142 10.30 15.14 -10.70
C GLY A 142 8.82 14.90 -11.01
N CYS A 143 8.12 14.08 -10.24
CA CYS A 143 6.67 13.91 -10.39
C CYS A 143 5.90 15.06 -9.71
N PRO A 144 5.02 15.75 -10.42
CA PRO A 144 4.09 16.70 -9.83
C PRO A 144 3.17 16.02 -8.81
N THR A 145 2.78 16.73 -7.74
CA THR A 145 1.91 16.18 -6.69
C THR A 145 0.51 15.79 -7.20
N HIS A 146 0.08 16.34 -8.33
CA HIS A 146 -1.20 16.00 -8.98
C HIS A 146 -1.15 14.77 -9.90
N THR A 147 0.02 14.14 -10.10
CA THR A 147 0.20 13.00 -11.02
C THR A 147 -0.83 11.89 -10.77
N TYR A 148 -1.12 11.54 -9.52
CA TYR A 148 -2.10 10.49 -9.22
C TYR A 148 -3.55 10.89 -9.53
N ARG A 149 -3.89 12.18 -9.42
CA ARG A 149 -5.19 12.67 -9.88
C ARG A 149 -5.34 12.47 -11.39
N GLU A 150 -4.34 12.89 -12.16
CA GLU A 150 -4.36 12.76 -13.62
C GLU A 150 -4.39 11.29 -14.08
N LEU A 151 -3.68 10.40 -13.37
CA LEU A 151 -3.77 8.97 -13.62
C LEU A 151 -5.19 8.43 -13.42
N ILE A 152 -5.86 8.78 -12.31
CA ILE A 152 -7.25 8.35 -12.06
C ILE A 152 -8.17 8.83 -13.18
N GLU A 153 -8.02 10.10 -13.61
CA GLU A 153 -8.79 10.69 -14.70
C GLU A 153 -8.53 9.97 -16.05
N ALA A 154 -7.26 9.68 -16.35
CA ALA A 154 -6.86 9.02 -17.61
C ALA A 154 -7.26 7.54 -17.67
N LEU A 155 -7.36 6.88 -16.53
CA LEU A 155 -7.73 5.45 -16.46
C LEU A 155 -9.23 5.20 -16.40
N ALA A 156 -10.06 6.25 -16.34
CA ALA A 156 -11.51 6.09 -16.35
C ALA A 156 -11.99 5.31 -17.60
N PRO A 157 -12.97 4.38 -17.48
CA PRO A 157 -13.83 4.11 -16.34
C PRO A 157 -13.34 3.02 -15.36
N VAL A 158 -12.07 2.60 -15.41
CA VAL A 158 -11.58 1.52 -14.54
C VAL A 158 -11.60 1.97 -13.07
N PRO A 159 -12.17 1.20 -12.13
CA PRO A 159 -12.23 1.57 -10.72
C PRO A 159 -10.81 1.69 -10.13
N CYS A 160 -10.44 2.89 -9.65
CA CYS A 160 -9.14 3.17 -9.05
C CYS A 160 -9.22 3.21 -7.53
N ILE A 161 -8.35 2.46 -6.85
CA ILE A 161 -8.11 2.50 -5.41
C ILE A 161 -6.88 3.36 -5.17
N LEU A 162 -7.01 4.39 -4.35
CA LEU A 162 -5.93 5.33 -4.05
C LEU A 162 -5.44 5.14 -2.61
N ASP A 163 -4.21 4.65 -2.44
CA ASP A 163 -3.54 4.48 -1.13
C ASP A 163 -2.25 5.31 -1.07
N VAL A 164 -2.43 6.60 -0.90
CA VAL A 164 -1.35 7.59 -0.81
C VAL A 164 -1.63 8.55 0.35
N SER A 165 -0.66 9.40 0.69
CA SER A 165 -0.79 10.35 1.79
C SER A 165 -0.49 11.79 1.37
N GLY A 166 -0.78 12.73 2.27
CA GLY A 166 -0.44 14.14 2.12
C GLY A 166 -1.13 14.82 0.95
N GLU A 167 -0.41 15.69 0.24
CA GLU A 167 -0.95 16.47 -0.85
C GLU A 167 -1.44 15.61 -2.03
N ALA A 168 -0.73 14.50 -2.31
CA ALA A 168 -1.15 13.57 -3.37
C ALA A 168 -2.53 12.95 -3.10
N LEU A 169 -2.87 12.67 -1.84
CA LEU A 169 -4.21 12.22 -1.45
C LEU A 169 -5.23 13.35 -1.64
N ASN A 170 -4.94 14.56 -1.13
CA ASN A 170 -5.83 15.71 -1.24
C ASN A 170 -6.20 16.06 -2.68
N LEU A 171 -5.23 15.99 -3.58
CA LEU A 171 -5.43 16.24 -5.01
C LEU A 171 -6.11 15.05 -5.71
N GLY A 172 -5.70 13.82 -5.38
CA GLY A 172 -6.23 12.59 -5.98
C GLY A 172 -7.72 12.36 -5.69
N VAL A 173 -8.20 12.78 -4.51
CA VAL A 173 -9.62 12.71 -4.15
C VAL A 173 -10.51 13.51 -5.12
N ASN A 174 -10.00 14.58 -5.72
CA ASN A 174 -10.77 15.40 -6.67
C ASN A 174 -11.13 14.64 -7.97
N ALA A 175 -10.36 13.59 -8.31
CA ALA A 175 -10.69 12.67 -9.41
C ALA A 175 -11.74 11.61 -9.02
N LYS A 176 -12.28 11.66 -7.79
CA LYS A 176 -13.31 10.75 -7.27
C LYS A 176 -12.97 9.27 -7.45
N PRO A 177 -11.85 8.81 -6.85
CA PRO A 177 -11.46 7.40 -6.94
C PRO A 177 -12.58 6.50 -6.40
N PHE A 178 -12.60 5.24 -6.85
CA PHE A 178 -13.51 4.22 -6.35
C PHE A 178 -13.35 4.02 -4.84
N LEU A 179 -12.10 3.99 -4.35
CA LEU A 179 -11.81 3.82 -2.92
C LEU A 179 -10.55 4.59 -2.53
N ILE A 180 -10.54 5.13 -1.32
CA ILE A 180 -9.33 5.61 -0.65
C ILE A 180 -9.08 4.81 0.63
N LYS A 181 -7.78 4.62 0.99
CA LYS A 181 -7.39 3.93 2.22
C LYS A 181 -6.38 4.73 3.06
N PRO A 182 -6.74 5.82 3.72
CA PRO A 182 -5.88 6.45 4.72
C PRO A 182 -5.80 5.62 6.01
N ASN A 183 -4.70 5.79 6.77
CA ASN A 183 -4.75 5.49 8.20
C ASN A 183 -5.33 6.69 8.97
N HIS A 184 -5.63 6.52 10.27
CA HIS A 184 -6.25 7.58 11.06
C HIS A 184 -5.38 8.84 11.19
N HIS A 185 -4.04 8.71 11.21
CA HIS A 185 -3.12 9.85 11.24
C HIS A 185 -3.09 10.59 9.90
N GLU A 186 -3.07 9.86 8.78
CA GLU A 186 -3.14 10.45 7.43
C GLU A 186 -4.49 11.17 7.23
N LEU A 187 -5.57 10.57 7.74
CA LEU A 187 -6.91 11.18 7.70
C LEU A 187 -6.97 12.48 8.50
N ALA A 188 -6.45 12.47 9.74
CA ALA A 188 -6.35 13.64 10.61
C ALA A 188 -5.52 14.76 9.96
N ALA A 189 -4.32 14.41 9.46
CA ALA A 189 -3.42 15.35 8.79
C ALA A 189 -4.05 15.96 7.52
N THR A 190 -4.76 15.16 6.72
CA THR A 190 -5.43 15.60 5.50
C THR A 190 -6.54 16.62 5.78
N LEU A 191 -7.24 16.46 6.90
CA LEU A 191 -8.32 17.37 7.32
C LEU A 191 -7.85 18.50 8.24
N GLY A 192 -6.57 18.49 8.66
CA GLY A 192 -5.99 19.50 9.55
C GLY A 192 -6.64 19.52 10.94
N ARG A 193 -7.13 18.37 11.42
CA ARG A 193 -7.77 18.24 12.75
C ARG A 193 -7.43 16.92 13.40
N GLU A 194 -7.39 16.91 14.75
CA GLU A 194 -7.25 15.68 15.53
C GLU A 194 -8.55 14.86 15.52
N LEU A 195 -8.41 13.53 15.61
CA LEU A 195 -9.51 12.56 15.66
C LEU A 195 -9.31 11.68 16.88
N TYR A 196 -10.20 11.81 17.87
CA TYR A 196 -10.05 11.17 19.18
C TYR A 196 -10.96 9.96 19.38
N SER A 197 -12.02 9.83 18.61
CA SER A 197 -13.01 8.78 18.74
C SER A 197 -13.32 8.11 17.40
N LEU A 198 -13.92 6.92 17.45
CA LEU A 198 -14.41 6.23 16.25
C LEU A 198 -15.45 7.08 15.50
N GLU A 199 -16.28 7.86 16.22
CA GLU A 199 -17.26 8.77 15.61
C GLU A 199 -16.59 9.96 14.92
N ASP A 200 -15.47 10.50 15.47
CA ASP A 200 -14.69 11.53 14.77
C ASP A 200 -14.12 10.99 13.48
N ILE A 201 -13.59 9.75 13.51
CA ILE A 201 -13.03 9.09 12.34
C ILE A 201 -14.11 8.80 11.29
N ARG A 202 -15.30 8.33 11.72
CA ARG A 202 -16.45 8.13 10.86
C ARG A 202 -16.87 9.42 10.16
N SER A 203 -17.04 10.48 10.93
CA SER A 203 -17.39 11.82 10.42
C SER A 203 -16.32 12.35 9.45
N ALA A 204 -15.05 12.13 9.78
CA ALA A 204 -13.93 12.50 8.92
C ALA A 204 -13.94 11.71 7.58
N ALA A 205 -14.15 10.40 7.62
CA ALA A 205 -14.27 9.56 6.43
C ALA A 205 -15.49 9.98 5.57
N GLN A 206 -16.62 10.32 6.20
CA GLN A 206 -17.81 10.78 5.50
C GLN A 206 -17.56 12.02 4.64
N THR A 207 -16.66 12.93 5.07
CA THR A 207 -16.33 14.13 4.26
C THR A 207 -15.74 13.78 2.89
N PHE A 208 -15.06 12.65 2.75
CA PHE A 208 -14.53 12.19 1.46
C PHE A 208 -15.63 11.52 0.61
N VAL A 209 -16.55 10.81 1.24
CA VAL A 209 -17.73 10.27 0.54
C VAL A 209 -18.57 11.43 -0.01
N ASP A 210 -18.79 12.49 0.76
CA ASP A 210 -19.51 13.70 0.34
C ASP A 210 -18.80 14.44 -0.82
N ARG A 211 -17.48 14.29 -0.94
CA ARG A 211 -16.68 14.79 -2.08
C ARG A 211 -16.73 13.90 -3.32
N GLY A 212 -17.40 12.75 -3.23
CA GLY A 212 -17.63 11.85 -4.36
C GLY A 212 -16.72 10.62 -4.41
N VAL A 213 -15.95 10.35 -3.37
CA VAL A 213 -15.28 9.04 -3.19
C VAL A 213 -16.33 8.01 -2.81
N ARG A 214 -16.41 6.88 -3.53
CA ARG A 214 -17.47 5.90 -3.26
C ARG A 214 -17.26 5.11 -1.99
N HIS A 215 -16.00 4.83 -1.63
CA HIS A 215 -15.63 3.98 -0.50
C HIS A 215 -14.41 4.55 0.23
N VAL A 216 -14.46 4.61 1.54
CA VAL A 216 -13.35 5.03 2.42
C VAL A 216 -13.07 3.90 3.41
N VAL A 217 -11.86 3.38 3.42
CA VAL A 217 -11.39 2.43 4.43
C VAL A 217 -10.31 3.10 5.27
N VAL A 218 -10.52 3.20 6.56
CA VAL A 218 -9.56 3.81 7.50
C VAL A 218 -8.93 2.70 8.33
N SER A 219 -7.61 2.54 8.22
CA SER A 219 -6.88 1.62 9.11
C SER A 219 -6.57 2.30 10.43
N LEU A 220 -6.86 1.61 11.55
CA LEU A 220 -6.76 2.12 12.92
C LEU A 220 -5.60 1.47 13.70
N GLY A 221 -4.71 0.77 13.02
CA GLY A 221 -3.62 0.01 13.64
C GLY A 221 -4.17 -1.10 14.54
N LYS A 222 -3.77 -1.10 15.81
CA LYS A 222 -4.25 -2.08 16.80
C LYS A 222 -5.75 -2.01 17.07
N ASP A 223 -6.41 -0.91 16.75
CA ASP A 223 -7.85 -0.74 17.00
C ASP A 223 -8.71 -1.22 15.82
N GLY A 224 -8.11 -1.90 14.82
CA GLY A 224 -8.82 -2.53 13.70
C GLY A 224 -8.96 -1.63 12.48
N ALA A 225 -10.17 -1.56 11.89
CA ALA A 225 -10.44 -0.77 10.70
C ALA A 225 -11.89 -0.28 10.65
N LEU A 226 -12.11 0.83 9.94
CA LEU A 226 -13.43 1.43 9.71
C LEU A 226 -13.67 1.54 8.20
N TYR A 227 -14.87 1.24 7.76
CA TYR A 227 -15.36 1.50 6.41
C TYR A 227 -16.54 2.46 6.43
N VAL A 228 -16.54 3.42 5.51
CA VAL A 228 -17.66 4.34 5.25
C VAL A 228 -17.85 4.44 3.73
N GLY A 229 -19.06 4.26 3.24
CA GLY A 229 -19.34 4.36 1.80
C GLY A 229 -20.74 3.93 1.39
N GLU A 230 -20.91 3.62 0.12
CA GLU A 230 -22.25 3.33 -0.47
C GLU A 230 -22.95 2.12 0.18
N GLU A 231 -22.24 1.16 0.75
CA GLU A 231 -22.82 -0.01 1.42
C GLU A 231 -23.07 0.21 2.93
N GLY A 232 -22.87 1.42 3.45
CA GLY A 232 -23.09 1.75 4.85
C GLY A 232 -21.82 2.11 5.61
N CYS A 233 -21.84 1.87 6.91
CA CYS A 233 -20.68 2.09 7.78
C CYS A 233 -20.41 0.81 8.57
N PHE A 234 -19.18 0.31 8.49
CA PHE A 234 -18.77 -0.95 9.13
C PHE A 234 -17.49 -0.73 9.95
N TYR A 235 -17.44 -1.41 11.08
CA TYR A 235 -16.25 -1.47 11.92
C TYR A 235 -15.82 -2.93 12.10
N ALA A 236 -14.53 -3.19 11.87
CA ALA A 236 -13.88 -4.46 12.17
C ALA A 236 -12.93 -4.22 13.36
N PRO A 237 -13.26 -4.69 14.57
CA PRO A 237 -12.38 -4.59 15.72
C PRO A 237 -11.11 -5.42 15.54
N GLU A 238 -10.12 -5.13 16.38
CA GLU A 238 -8.89 -5.91 16.49
C GLU A 238 -9.16 -7.41 16.61
N ILE A 239 -8.31 -8.20 15.95
CA ILE A 239 -8.14 -9.62 16.24
C ILE A 239 -6.80 -9.76 16.98
N PRO A 240 -6.78 -10.19 18.25
CA PRO A 240 -5.54 -10.34 19.01
C PRO A 240 -4.60 -11.37 18.37
N VAL A 241 -3.40 -10.94 17.99
CA VAL A 241 -2.34 -11.79 17.44
C VAL A 241 -0.98 -11.37 17.98
N GLU A 242 0.01 -12.23 17.87
CA GLU A 242 1.39 -11.85 18.13
C GLU A 242 1.92 -10.99 16.97
N VAL A 243 2.34 -9.76 17.26
CA VAL A 243 2.80 -8.78 16.27
C VAL A 243 4.32 -8.86 16.15
N HIS A 244 4.82 -9.26 14.97
CA HIS A 244 6.24 -9.28 14.64
C HIS A 244 6.67 -8.04 13.83
N SER A 245 5.82 -7.56 12.91
CA SER A 245 6.09 -6.37 12.11
C SER A 245 4.78 -5.71 11.67
N THR A 246 4.74 -4.39 11.66
CA THR A 246 3.59 -3.63 11.13
C THR A 246 3.79 -3.17 9.68
N VAL A 247 4.96 -3.46 9.11
CA VAL A 247 5.32 -3.03 7.76
C VAL A 247 4.52 -3.82 6.72
N GLY A 248 3.92 -3.12 5.78
CA GLY A 248 3.10 -3.74 4.74
C GLY A 248 1.67 -4.13 5.16
N ALA A 249 1.27 -3.88 6.43
CA ALA A 249 -0.09 -4.18 6.89
C ALA A 249 -1.18 -3.43 6.11
N GLY A 250 -0.92 -2.16 5.77
CA GLY A 250 -1.80 -1.37 4.91
C GLY A 250 -1.89 -1.91 3.49
N ASP A 251 -0.77 -2.38 2.93
CA ASP A 251 -0.71 -2.97 1.59
C ASP A 251 -1.43 -4.33 1.57
N ALA A 252 -1.24 -5.12 2.63
CA ALA A 252 -1.95 -6.39 2.81
C ALA A 252 -3.45 -6.18 2.95
N LEU A 253 -3.89 -5.15 3.68
CA LEU A 253 -5.30 -4.78 3.79
C LEU A 253 -5.90 -4.50 2.40
N VAL A 254 -5.20 -3.74 1.55
CA VAL A 254 -5.66 -3.47 0.16
C VAL A 254 -5.74 -4.76 -0.65
N GLY A 255 -4.72 -5.62 -0.59
CA GLY A 255 -4.73 -6.91 -1.30
C GLY A 255 -5.86 -7.84 -0.84
N GLY A 256 -6.10 -7.91 0.48
CA GLY A 256 -7.21 -8.67 1.05
C GLY A 256 -8.58 -8.09 0.67
N LEU A 257 -8.72 -6.76 0.65
CA LEU A 257 -9.93 -6.07 0.21
C LEU A 257 -10.25 -6.44 -1.24
N LEU A 258 -9.26 -6.41 -2.12
CA LEU A 258 -9.41 -6.84 -3.51
C LEU A 258 -9.80 -8.32 -3.64
N TYR A 259 -9.20 -9.19 -2.82
CA TYR A 259 -9.60 -10.60 -2.76
C TYR A 259 -11.08 -10.74 -2.42
N GLY A 260 -11.58 -10.04 -1.42
CA GLY A 260 -12.98 -10.09 -1.03
C GLY A 260 -13.92 -9.51 -2.09
N LEU A 261 -13.55 -8.38 -2.72
CA LEU A 261 -14.31 -7.78 -3.81
C LEU A 261 -14.44 -8.71 -5.02
N VAL A 262 -13.33 -9.30 -5.47
CA VAL A 262 -13.33 -10.20 -6.65
C VAL A 262 -14.04 -11.51 -6.35
N SER A 263 -13.85 -12.07 -5.14
CA SER A 263 -14.39 -13.38 -4.79
C SER A 263 -15.87 -13.37 -4.40
N TYR A 264 -16.35 -12.27 -3.80
CA TYR A 264 -17.70 -12.21 -3.21
C TYR A 264 -18.56 -11.07 -3.73
N GLY A 265 -18.00 -10.10 -4.45
CA GLY A 265 -18.73 -9.04 -5.15
C GLY A 265 -19.34 -7.96 -4.24
N SER A 266 -18.90 -7.80 -2.97
CA SER A 266 -19.40 -6.76 -2.07
C SER A 266 -18.27 -6.09 -1.28
N MET A 267 -18.46 -4.81 -0.96
CA MET A 267 -17.51 -4.06 -0.13
C MET A 267 -17.45 -4.58 1.31
N ARG A 268 -18.57 -5.10 1.85
CA ARG A 268 -18.60 -5.73 3.17
C ARG A 268 -17.62 -6.90 3.25
N GLU A 269 -17.65 -7.80 2.27
CA GLU A 269 -16.73 -8.95 2.21
C GLU A 269 -15.31 -8.52 1.84
N GLY A 270 -15.16 -7.50 0.98
CA GLY A 270 -13.88 -6.86 0.70
C GLY A 270 -13.24 -6.31 1.99
N PHE A 271 -13.99 -5.54 2.75
CA PHE A 271 -13.53 -4.97 4.01
C PHE A 271 -13.18 -6.05 5.05
N ARG A 272 -14.01 -7.10 5.17
CA ARG A 272 -13.76 -8.25 6.04
C ARG A 272 -12.44 -8.94 5.68
N ALA A 273 -12.22 -9.21 4.40
CA ALA A 273 -11.00 -9.84 3.93
C ALA A 273 -9.78 -8.90 4.06
N GLY A 274 -9.96 -7.61 3.84
CA GLY A 274 -8.93 -6.61 4.08
C GLY A 274 -8.45 -6.59 5.53
N ALA A 275 -9.38 -6.58 6.50
CA ALA A 275 -9.04 -6.63 7.92
C ALA A 275 -8.28 -7.92 8.28
N ALA A 276 -8.71 -9.08 7.74
CA ALA A 276 -8.01 -10.35 7.94
C ALA A 276 -6.58 -10.32 7.36
N ALA A 277 -6.39 -9.77 6.15
CA ALA A 277 -5.08 -9.74 5.51
C ALA A 277 -4.13 -8.75 6.21
N GLY A 278 -4.63 -7.58 6.63
CA GLY A 278 -3.85 -6.64 7.45
C GLY A 278 -3.38 -7.27 8.75
N THR A 279 -4.26 -8.01 9.44
CA THR A 279 -3.90 -8.75 10.67
C THR A 279 -2.93 -9.91 10.37
N ALA A 280 -3.11 -10.68 9.29
CA ALA A 280 -2.21 -11.77 8.93
C ALA A 280 -0.78 -11.26 8.64
N SER A 281 -0.65 -10.09 8.03
CA SER A 281 0.66 -9.54 7.69
C SER A 281 1.49 -9.14 8.91
N VAL A 282 0.87 -8.69 10.00
CA VAL A 282 1.63 -8.30 11.20
C VAL A 282 2.17 -9.50 11.97
N MET A 283 1.73 -10.72 11.67
CA MET A 283 2.24 -11.96 12.23
C MET A 283 3.53 -12.44 11.54
N THR A 284 3.96 -11.79 10.46
CA THR A 284 5.18 -12.15 9.73
C THR A 284 6.34 -11.23 10.07
N GLU A 285 7.58 -11.73 9.94
CA GLU A 285 8.78 -10.94 10.19
C GLU A 285 9.10 -9.98 9.04
N GLY A 286 9.51 -8.76 9.38
CA GLY A 286 10.02 -7.77 8.43
C GLY A 286 8.99 -7.37 7.37
N THR A 287 9.29 -7.63 6.10
CA THR A 287 8.46 -7.29 4.93
C THR A 287 7.90 -8.53 4.23
N GLN A 288 7.76 -9.66 4.93
CA GLN A 288 7.30 -10.92 4.33
C GLN A 288 5.82 -10.93 3.91
N LEU A 289 5.08 -9.89 4.22
CA LEU A 289 3.66 -9.74 3.90
C LEU A 289 2.79 -10.82 4.56
N ILE A 290 2.01 -11.57 3.81
CA ILE A 290 1.05 -12.54 4.35
C ILE A 290 1.44 -13.99 4.07
N VAL A 291 1.04 -14.87 4.99
CA VAL A 291 0.97 -16.31 4.78
C VAL A 291 -0.49 -16.68 4.48
N PRO A 292 -0.81 -17.30 3.32
CA PRO A 292 -2.19 -17.59 2.93
C PRO A 292 -2.99 -18.41 3.94
N SER A 293 -2.36 -19.37 4.64
CA SER A 293 -3.04 -20.18 5.68
C SER A 293 -3.51 -19.31 6.85
N ASP A 294 -2.69 -18.35 7.28
CA ASP A 294 -3.00 -17.47 8.41
C ASP A 294 -4.12 -16.50 8.02
N PHE A 295 -4.07 -15.94 6.80
CA PHE A 295 -5.17 -15.15 6.24
C PHE A 295 -6.49 -15.95 6.25
N MET A 296 -6.51 -17.17 5.73
CA MET A 296 -7.73 -17.98 5.67
C MET A 296 -8.27 -18.36 7.06
N HIS A 297 -7.38 -18.50 8.05
CA HIS A 297 -7.76 -18.72 9.44
C HIS A 297 -8.40 -17.45 10.04
N LEU A 298 -7.76 -16.30 9.88
CA LEU A 298 -8.23 -15.01 10.41
C LEU A 298 -9.51 -14.54 9.72
N LEU A 299 -9.67 -14.79 8.42
CA LEU A 299 -10.87 -14.44 7.68
C LEU A 299 -12.15 -15.02 8.31
N LYS A 300 -12.07 -16.18 8.95
CA LYS A 300 -13.20 -16.81 9.68
C LYS A 300 -13.47 -16.12 11.03
N GLN A 301 -12.51 -15.38 11.57
CA GLN A 301 -12.60 -14.74 12.89
C GLN A 301 -13.06 -13.28 12.81
N VAL A 302 -12.78 -12.59 11.69
CA VAL A 302 -13.20 -11.18 11.54
C VAL A 302 -14.70 -11.06 11.75
N ARG A 303 -15.09 -10.17 12.65
CA ARG A 303 -16.48 -9.76 12.90
C ARG A 303 -16.69 -8.34 12.40
N ILE A 304 -17.73 -8.14 11.62
CA ILE A 304 -18.13 -6.82 11.12
C ILE A 304 -19.29 -6.33 11.98
N GLN A 305 -19.14 -5.13 12.53
CA GLN A 305 -20.18 -4.39 13.26
C GLN A 305 -20.70 -3.29 12.35
N GLU A 306 -22.01 -3.16 12.24
CA GLU A 306 -22.65 -2.01 11.57
C GLU A 306 -22.75 -0.85 12.56
N LEU A 307 -22.46 0.39 12.10
CA LEU A 307 -22.43 1.60 12.90
C LEU A 307 -23.51 2.61 12.46
#